data_ca5c524eeafcf1d507eff1fcb06bcdf0
#
_entry.id   ca5c524eeafcf1d507eff1fcb06bcdf0
#
_cell.length_a   1.000
_cell.length_b   1.000
_cell.length_c   1.000
_cell.angle_alpha   90.00
_cell.angle_beta   90.00
_cell.angle_gamma   90.00
#
_symmetry.space_group_name_H-M   'P 1'
#
loop_
_entity.id
_entity.type
_entity.pdbx_description
1 polymer ?
#
loop_
_entity_poly.entity_id
_entity_poly.type
_entity_poly.pdbx_seq_one_letter_code
_entity_poly.pdbx_strand_id
1 'polypeptide(L)'
;MKAGRQWRFWVWGLVVFIALVWLLRSMLAPFVAGMALAYLLDPVTDRLERHMPRWAATSVVLLGFALTAVLALLLLVPLLQGQIVQLIDAAPQWIAWAKRELLPQIQRFINRLSPEDVERLRSAAGDYAGTAMSWTADFLKGLVSQGVALVDIISVTFITPIVAFYLLRDWDRMVGAIDGWLPRQQADTIREQARAVDTTLAGFVRGQATVCLALGSFYAIALSLAGLDFGLIVGMISGLLSFIPFVGSLVGFCASVGIALFQFDELWRVGIVVGIFFFGQAVEGNVLTPKLVGDKVGLHPVWVIFALMAGGALFGFVGVLLAMPVAAVIGVLVRFAITRYLDSSLYHGPLPPAPPCPDLGADPLPANPAAEGTDLRRPADIPAAP
;
A
#
# COMPACT_ATOMS: atom_id res chain seq x y z
N MET A 1 27.72 6.95 -31.66
CA MET A 1 27.81 5.50 -31.42
C MET A 1 27.95 5.07 -29.93
N LYS A 2 28.11 6.00 -28.95
CA LYS A 2 28.25 5.66 -27.51
C LYS A 2 26.89 5.47 -26.78
N ALA A 3 25.82 6.14 -27.20
CA ALA A 3 24.51 6.08 -26.54
C ALA A 3 23.83 4.70 -26.58
N GLY A 4 23.95 3.98 -27.71
CA GLY A 4 23.34 2.65 -27.83
C GLY A 4 23.99 1.55 -26.97
N ARG A 5 25.27 1.73 -26.59
CA ARG A 5 25.96 0.79 -25.71
C ARG A 5 25.63 1.03 -24.22
N GLN A 6 25.43 2.30 -23.85
CA GLN A 6 25.00 2.66 -22.49
C GLN A 6 23.57 2.20 -22.22
N TRP A 7 22.63 2.38 -23.16
CA TRP A 7 21.27 1.88 -23.07
C TRP A 7 21.23 0.36 -22.80
N ARG A 8 22.01 -0.43 -23.60
CA ARG A 8 22.06 -1.89 -23.42
C ARG A 8 22.59 -2.30 -22.03
N PHE A 9 23.57 -1.58 -21.50
CA PHE A 9 24.08 -1.81 -20.13
C PHE A 9 22.99 -1.60 -19.07
N TRP A 10 22.22 -0.52 -19.17
CA TRP A 10 21.12 -0.24 -18.25
C TRP A 10 19.99 -1.24 -18.38
N VAL A 11 19.63 -1.65 -19.59
CA VAL A 11 18.61 -2.69 -19.83
C VAL A 11 19.04 -4.03 -19.21
N TRP A 12 20.28 -4.45 -19.44
CA TRP A 12 20.80 -5.67 -18.82
C TRP A 12 20.85 -5.55 -17.28
N GLY A 13 21.27 -4.43 -16.73
CA GLY A 13 21.22 -4.16 -15.29
C GLY A 13 19.82 -4.29 -14.71
N LEU A 14 18.82 -3.72 -15.39
CA LEU A 14 17.42 -3.83 -15.00
C LEU A 14 16.91 -5.28 -15.07
N VAL A 15 17.23 -6.01 -16.14
CA VAL A 15 16.83 -7.43 -16.29
C VAL A 15 17.44 -8.28 -15.18
N VAL A 16 18.75 -8.10 -14.89
CA VAL A 16 19.42 -8.81 -13.79
C VAL A 16 18.80 -8.45 -12.44
N PHE A 17 18.50 -7.18 -12.22
CA PHE A 17 17.82 -6.73 -10.99
C PHE A 17 16.44 -7.37 -10.83
N ILE A 18 15.61 -7.38 -11.87
CA ILE A 18 14.29 -8.03 -11.84
C ILE A 18 14.42 -9.53 -11.60
N ALA A 19 15.38 -10.20 -12.28
CA ALA A 19 15.63 -11.62 -12.08
C ALA A 19 16.07 -11.93 -10.64
N LEU A 20 16.92 -11.07 -10.05
CA LEU A 20 17.37 -11.19 -8.65
C LEU A 20 16.21 -10.99 -7.67
N VAL A 21 15.36 -9.98 -7.87
CA VAL A 21 14.16 -9.75 -7.06
C VAL A 21 13.20 -10.94 -7.16
N TRP A 22 13.03 -11.50 -8.35
CA TRP A 22 12.20 -12.69 -8.55
C TRP A 22 12.79 -13.93 -7.85
N LEU A 23 14.10 -14.12 -7.91
CA LEU A 23 14.80 -15.22 -7.23
C LEU A 23 14.69 -15.11 -5.70
N LEU A 24 14.80 -13.89 -5.16
CA LEU A 24 14.75 -13.60 -3.72
C LEU A 24 13.34 -13.32 -3.19
N ARG A 25 12.30 -13.55 -3.99
CA ARG A 25 10.90 -13.20 -3.63
C ARG A 25 10.43 -13.75 -2.28
N SER A 26 10.90 -14.94 -1.89
CA SER A 26 10.57 -15.57 -0.60
C SER A 26 11.16 -14.82 0.60
N MET A 27 12.28 -14.09 0.40
CA MET A 27 12.94 -13.32 1.45
C MET A 27 12.44 -11.87 1.52
N LEU A 28 11.60 -11.43 0.58
CA LEU A 28 11.15 -10.03 0.54
C LEU A 28 10.18 -9.67 1.67
N ALA A 29 9.42 -10.62 2.18
CA ALA A 29 8.39 -10.38 3.19
C ALA A 29 8.89 -9.60 4.43
N PRO A 30 9.96 -10.01 5.14
CA PRO A 30 10.47 -9.27 6.29
C PRO A 30 11.03 -7.89 5.93
N PHE A 31 11.61 -7.70 4.73
CA PHE A 31 12.10 -6.40 4.28
C PHE A 31 10.95 -5.43 3.98
N VAL A 32 9.89 -5.92 3.33
CA VAL A 32 8.68 -5.14 3.07
C VAL A 32 7.99 -4.75 4.36
N ALA A 33 7.83 -5.71 5.29
CA ALA A 33 7.26 -5.44 6.60
C ALA A 33 8.12 -4.42 7.39
N GLY A 34 9.46 -4.56 7.33
CA GLY A 34 10.39 -3.62 7.96
C GLY A 34 10.30 -2.21 7.38
N MET A 35 10.15 -2.10 6.06
CA MET A 35 9.96 -0.81 5.39
C MET A 35 8.60 -0.19 5.75
N ALA A 36 7.53 -0.96 5.77
CA ALA A 36 6.21 -0.49 6.18
C ALA A 36 6.23 -0.03 7.65
N LEU A 37 6.87 -0.79 8.53
CA LEU A 37 7.04 -0.43 9.94
C LEU A 37 7.87 0.85 10.09
N ALA A 38 8.95 1.01 9.32
CA ALA A 38 9.75 2.23 9.30
C ALA A 38 8.90 3.44 8.88
N TYR A 39 8.14 3.36 7.79
CA TYR A 39 7.24 4.43 7.37
C TYR A 39 6.16 4.78 8.40
N LEU A 40 5.69 3.78 9.15
CA LEU A 40 4.70 3.99 10.20
C LEU A 40 5.29 4.73 11.41
N LEU A 41 6.50 4.34 11.83
CA LEU A 41 7.14 4.82 13.04
C LEU A 41 8.00 6.10 12.84
N ASP A 42 8.36 6.42 11.60
CA ASP A 42 9.18 7.56 11.23
C ASP A 42 8.72 8.90 11.85
N PRO A 43 7.43 9.31 11.83
CA PRO A 43 7.01 10.58 12.44
C PRO A 43 7.19 10.62 13.95
N VAL A 44 7.17 9.46 14.61
CA VAL A 44 7.41 9.36 16.06
C VAL A 44 8.90 9.48 16.33
N THR A 45 9.71 8.84 15.48
CA THR A 45 11.18 8.90 15.55
C THR A 45 11.66 10.33 15.32
N ASP A 46 11.16 11.03 14.31
CA ASP A 46 11.53 12.43 14.01
C ASP A 46 11.18 13.41 15.16
N ARG A 47 10.04 13.18 15.84
CA ARG A 47 9.68 13.98 17.01
C ARG A 47 10.65 13.75 18.17
N LEU A 48 11.06 12.51 18.36
CA LEU A 48 11.94 12.13 19.47
C LEU A 48 13.39 12.53 19.19
N GLU A 49 13.82 12.56 17.94
CA GLU A 49 15.15 13.02 17.50
C GLU A 49 15.44 14.47 17.89
N ARG A 50 14.42 15.28 18.06
CA ARG A 50 14.57 16.67 18.56
C ARG A 50 15.18 16.74 19.97
N HIS A 51 15.13 15.63 20.74
CA HIS A 51 15.56 15.58 22.13
C HIS A 51 16.74 14.62 22.37
N MET A 52 17.02 13.72 21.41
CA MET A 52 18.05 12.70 21.55
C MET A 52 18.65 12.32 20.19
N PRO A 53 19.84 11.71 20.13
CA PRO A 53 20.44 11.29 18.86
C PRO A 53 19.57 10.24 18.16
N ARG A 54 19.54 10.26 16.82
CA ARG A 54 18.65 9.44 15.98
C ARG A 54 18.68 7.95 16.31
N TRP A 55 19.87 7.37 16.56
CA TRP A 55 19.99 5.97 16.96
C TRP A 55 19.23 5.62 18.25
N ALA A 56 19.27 6.54 19.22
CA ALA A 56 18.56 6.36 20.50
C ALA A 56 17.05 6.54 20.31
N ALA A 57 16.63 7.55 19.55
CA ALA A 57 15.23 7.77 19.20
C ALA A 57 14.63 6.55 18.50
N THR A 58 15.32 6.01 17.50
CA THR A 58 14.92 4.79 16.79
C THR A 58 14.80 3.59 17.74
N SER A 59 15.80 3.40 18.63
CA SER A 59 15.76 2.30 19.62
C SER A 59 14.57 2.42 20.55
N VAL A 60 14.32 3.61 21.10
CA VAL A 60 13.20 3.85 22.02
C VAL A 60 11.85 3.62 21.33
N VAL A 61 11.69 4.12 20.11
CA VAL A 61 10.44 3.95 19.34
C VAL A 61 10.18 2.48 18.99
N LEU A 62 11.21 1.75 18.54
CA LEU A 62 11.06 0.32 18.23
C LEU A 62 10.82 -0.53 19.47
N LEU A 63 11.51 -0.24 20.59
CA LEU A 63 11.25 -0.93 21.85
C LEU A 63 9.84 -0.62 22.38
N GLY A 64 9.40 0.63 22.29
CA GLY A 64 8.05 1.04 22.64
C GLY A 64 7.00 0.34 21.78
N PHE A 65 7.22 0.25 20.47
CA PHE A 65 6.36 -0.49 19.56
C PHE A 65 6.34 -1.99 19.89
N ALA A 66 7.51 -2.60 20.09
CA ALA A 66 7.61 -4.02 20.46
C ALA A 66 6.91 -4.31 21.79
N LEU A 67 7.11 -3.45 22.80
CA LEU A 67 6.43 -3.58 24.10
C LEU A 67 4.91 -3.46 23.94
N THR A 68 4.44 -2.48 23.17
CA THR A 68 3.01 -2.31 22.89
C THR A 68 2.43 -3.52 22.14
N ALA A 69 3.16 -4.05 21.14
CA ALA A 69 2.75 -5.25 20.41
C ALA A 69 2.69 -6.48 21.31
N VAL A 70 3.72 -6.68 22.16
CA VAL A 70 3.74 -7.79 23.14
C VAL A 70 2.60 -7.67 24.14
N LEU A 71 2.37 -6.45 24.69
CA LEU A 71 1.26 -6.23 25.61
C LEU A 71 -0.11 -6.48 24.94
N ALA A 72 -0.28 -5.99 23.71
CA ALA A 72 -1.49 -6.27 22.93
C ALA A 72 -1.69 -7.77 22.71
N LEU A 73 -0.63 -8.52 22.36
CA LEU A 73 -0.69 -9.98 22.21
C LEU A 73 -1.03 -10.68 23.53
N LEU A 74 -0.41 -10.28 24.64
CA LEU A 74 -0.69 -10.85 25.96
C LEU A 74 -2.15 -10.64 26.41
N LEU A 75 -2.75 -9.52 26.01
CA LEU A 75 -4.17 -9.24 26.30
C LEU A 75 -5.11 -9.94 25.32
N LEU A 76 -4.75 -10.00 24.05
CA LEU A 76 -5.61 -10.54 22.99
C LEU A 76 -5.56 -12.08 22.93
N VAL A 77 -4.38 -12.71 23.11
CA VAL A 77 -4.23 -14.16 22.98
C VAL A 77 -5.17 -14.93 23.92
N PRO A 78 -5.27 -14.63 25.23
CA PRO A 78 -6.22 -15.35 26.10
C PRO A 78 -7.68 -15.15 25.68
N LEU A 79 -8.00 -13.94 25.20
CA LEU A 79 -9.35 -13.61 24.74
C LEU A 79 -9.72 -14.39 23.46
N LEU A 80 -8.74 -14.55 22.57
CA LEU A 80 -8.89 -15.24 21.29
C LEU A 80 -8.80 -16.77 21.43
N GLN A 81 -8.01 -17.31 22.37
CA GLN A 81 -7.81 -18.75 22.54
C GLN A 81 -9.14 -19.50 22.72
N GLY A 82 -10.02 -19.00 23.58
CA GLY A 82 -11.34 -19.60 23.79
C GLY A 82 -12.17 -19.64 22.52
N GLN A 83 -12.15 -18.56 21.74
CA GLN A 83 -12.89 -18.47 20.48
C GLN A 83 -12.28 -19.34 19.38
N ILE A 84 -10.94 -19.45 19.29
CA ILE A 84 -10.27 -20.29 18.28
C ILE A 84 -10.55 -21.77 18.52
N VAL A 85 -10.47 -22.23 19.75
CA VAL A 85 -10.79 -23.62 20.10
C VAL A 85 -12.25 -23.95 19.76
N GLN A 86 -13.18 -23.08 20.19
CA GLN A 86 -14.60 -23.22 19.86
C GLN A 86 -14.86 -23.20 18.36
N LEU A 87 -14.15 -22.36 17.59
CA LEU A 87 -14.24 -22.29 16.13
C LEU A 87 -13.84 -23.60 15.46
N ILE A 88 -12.73 -24.21 15.92
CA ILE A 88 -12.24 -25.49 15.40
C ILE A 88 -13.24 -26.61 15.74
N ASP A 89 -13.78 -26.62 16.93
CA ASP A 89 -14.74 -27.62 17.38
C ASP A 89 -16.12 -27.48 16.73
N ALA A 90 -16.52 -26.26 16.38
CA ALA A 90 -17.77 -25.97 15.68
C ALA A 90 -17.70 -26.23 14.16
N ALA A 91 -16.52 -26.18 13.55
CA ALA A 91 -16.36 -26.33 12.10
C ALA A 91 -17.00 -27.60 11.50
N PRO A 92 -16.87 -28.81 12.10
CA PRO A 92 -17.55 -30.03 11.62
C PRO A 92 -19.07 -29.90 11.65
N GLN A 93 -19.62 -29.24 12.69
CA GLN A 93 -21.06 -29.04 12.85
C GLN A 93 -21.61 -28.09 11.77
N TRP A 94 -20.89 -27.03 11.43
CA TRP A 94 -21.26 -26.11 10.36
C TRP A 94 -21.26 -26.78 8.98
N ILE A 95 -20.27 -27.63 8.71
CA ILE A 95 -20.23 -28.43 7.48
C ILE A 95 -21.43 -29.39 7.41
N ALA A 96 -21.77 -30.03 8.52
CA ALA A 96 -22.92 -30.95 8.60
C ALA A 96 -24.26 -30.20 8.43
N TRP A 97 -24.39 -29.01 9.05
CA TRP A 97 -25.55 -28.14 8.89
C TRP A 97 -25.70 -27.65 7.44
N ALA A 98 -24.61 -27.13 6.84
CA ALA A 98 -24.63 -26.68 5.46
C ALA A 98 -25.07 -27.80 4.51
N LYS A 99 -24.66 -29.04 4.72
CA LYS A 99 -25.08 -30.19 3.94
C LYS A 99 -26.56 -30.55 4.15
N ARG A 100 -27.10 -30.37 5.35
CA ARG A 100 -28.49 -30.73 5.68
C ARG A 100 -29.50 -29.67 5.27
N GLU A 101 -29.19 -28.41 5.50
CA GLU A 101 -30.13 -27.29 5.33
C GLU A 101 -29.90 -26.50 4.04
N LEU A 102 -28.65 -26.11 3.77
CA LEU A 102 -28.33 -25.22 2.65
C LEU A 102 -28.35 -25.93 1.30
N LEU A 103 -27.73 -27.10 1.22
CA LEU A 103 -27.68 -27.89 -0.04
C LEU A 103 -29.07 -28.24 -0.60
N PRO A 104 -30.06 -28.69 0.18
CA PRO A 104 -31.39 -28.99 -0.35
C PRO A 104 -32.14 -27.72 -0.79
N GLN A 105 -31.91 -26.58 -0.12
CA GLN A 105 -32.54 -25.31 -0.53
C GLN A 105 -31.93 -24.80 -1.87
N ILE A 106 -30.62 -24.87 -2.00
CA ILE A 106 -29.91 -24.56 -3.24
C ILE A 106 -30.38 -25.51 -4.36
N GLN A 107 -30.50 -26.81 -4.10
CA GLN A 107 -30.99 -27.77 -5.08
C GLN A 107 -32.42 -27.49 -5.51
N ARG A 108 -33.30 -27.09 -4.57
CA ARG A 108 -34.69 -26.68 -4.91
C ARG A 108 -34.72 -25.41 -5.77
N PHE A 109 -33.81 -24.49 -5.54
CA PHE A 109 -33.67 -23.28 -6.36
C PHE A 109 -33.11 -23.61 -7.75
N ILE A 110 -32.07 -24.43 -7.81
CA ILE A 110 -31.46 -24.91 -9.05
C ILE A 110 -32.47 -25.68 -9.91
N ASN A 111 -33.29 -26.54 -9.30
CA ASN A 111 -34.30 -27.32 -10.01
C ASN A 111 -35.47 -26.45 -10.59
N ARG A 112 -35.52 -25.15 -10.26
CA ARG A 112 -36.45 -24.18 -10.85
C ARG A 112 -35.87 -23.45 -12.09
N LEU A 113 -34.56 -23.57 -12.33
CA LEU A 113 -33.87 -23.00 -13.47
C LEU A 113 -33.90 -23.96 -14.65
N SER A 114 -33.71 -23.42 -15.88
CA SER A 114 -33.61 -24.28 -17.06
C SER A 114 -32.38 -25.20 -17.00
N PRO A 115 -32.42 -26.38 -17.61
CA PRO A 115 -31.28 -27.31 -17.59
C PRO A 115 -29.95 -26.69 -18.10
N GLU A 116 -30.07 -25.78 -19.08
CA GLU A 116 -28.90 -25.07 -19.64
C GLU A 116 -28.29 -24.04 -18.64
N ASP A 117 -29.13 -23.33 -17.89
CA ASP A 117 -28.68 -22.38 -16.90
C ASP A 117 -28.06 -23.09 -15.68
N VAL A 118 -28.61 -24.26 -15.34
CA VAL A 118 -28.07 -25.13 -14.26
C VAL A 118 -26.66 -25.61 -14.61
N GLU A 119 -26.43 -26.07 -15.86
CA GLU A 119 -25.10 -26.55 -16.27
C GLU A 119 -24.08 -25.42 -16.32
N ARG A 120 -24.46 -24.23 -16.77
CA ARG A 120 -23.62 -23.01 -16.75
C ARG A 120 -23.33 -22.57 -15.31
N LEU A 121 -24.32 -22.60 -14.43
CA LEU A 121 -24.13 -22.27 -13.02
C LEU A 121 -23.26 -23.31 -12.29
N ARG A 122 -23.43 -24.58 -12.62
CA ARG A 122 -22.71 -25.71 -12.02
C ARG A 122 -21.23 -25.72 -12.45
N SER A 123 -20.95 -25.47 -13.73
CA SER A 123 -19.57 -25.35 -14.23
C SER A 123 -18.89 -24.11 -13.62
N ALA A 124 -19.53 -22.96 -13.65
CA ALA A 124 -19.00 -21.74 -13.04
C ALA A 124 -18.81 -21.90 -11.52
N ALA A 125 -19.84 -22.40 -10.81
CA ALA A 125 -19.75 -22.61 -9.35
C ALA A 125 -18.73 -23.71 -8.99
N GLY A 126 -18.61 -24.76 -9.82
CA GLY A 126 -17.60 -25.82 -9.64
C GLY A 126 -16.18 -25.30 -9.76
N ASP A 127 -15.92 -24.47 -10.77
CA ASP A 127 -14.61 -23.88 -11.01
C ASP A 127 -14.25 -22.87 -9.89
N TYR A 128 -15.19 -22.02 -9.49
CA TYR A 128 -14.97 -21.05 -8.41
C TYR A 128 -14.90 -21.73 -7.04
N ALA A 129 -15.77 -22.72 -6.75
CA ALA A 129 -15.72 -23.45 -5.48
C ALA A 129 -14.47 -24.34 -5.40
N GLY A 130 -14.05 -24.97 -6.47
CA GLY A 130 -12.81 -25.75 -6.55
C GLY A 130 -11.59 -24.84 -6.31
N THR A 131 -11.57 -23.68 -6.93
CA THR A 131 -10.51 -22.68 -6.77
C THR A 131 -10.51 -22.10 -5.35
N ALA A 132 -11.65 -21.70 -4.80
CA ALA A 132 -11.76 -21.20 -3.44
C ALA A 132 -11.40 -22.26 -2.39
N MET A 133 -11.79 -23.53 -2.62
CA MET A 133 -11.48 -24.64 -1.72
C MET A 133 -10.01 -25.04 -1.78
N SER A 134 -9.37 -24.99 -2.97
CA SER A 134 -7.93 -25.19 -3.11
C SER A 134 -7.15 -24.03 -2.43
N TRP A 135 -7.57 -22.79 -2.63
CA TRP A 135 -6.98 -21.63 -1.94
C TRP A 135 -7.10 -21.73 -0.42
N THR A 136 -8.28 -22.11 0.08
CA THR A 136 -8.51 -22.31 1.51
C THR A 136 -7.69 -23.48 2.04
N ALA A 137 -7.65 -24.59 1.31
CA ALA A 137 -6.86 -25.77 1.68
C ALA A 137 -5.36 -25.48 1.63
N ASP A 138 -4.88 -24.73 0.64
CA ASP A 138 -3.48 -24.34 0.52
C ASP A 138 -3.09 -23.30 1.58
N PHE A 139 -3.99 -22.40 1.93
CA PHE A 139 -3.82 -21.48 3.05
C PHE A 139 -3.77 -22.23 4.39
N LEU A 140 -4.69 -23.15 4.63
CA LEU A 140 -4.70 -24.00 5.84
C LEU A 140 -3.50 -24.94 5.89
N LYS A 141 -3.12 -25.56 4.76
CA LYS A 141 -1.89 -26.36 4.67
C LYS A 141 -0.66 -25.51 4.92
N GLY A 142 -0.62 -24.28 4.43
CA GLY A 142 0.44 -23.31 4.72
C GLY A 142 0.55 -22.99 6.20
N LEU A 143 -0.59 -22.85 6.90
CA LEU A 143 -0.63 -22.66 8.36
C LEU A 143 -0.21 -23.91 9.13
N VAL A 144 -0.50 -25.11 8.60
CA VAL A 144 -0.27 -26.41 9.28
C VAL A 144 1.07 -27.05 8.88
N SER A 145 1.68 -26.68 7.75
CA SER A 145 3.01 -27.18 7.33
C SER A 145 4.11 -26.60 8.23
N GLN A 146 4.23 -27.19 9.40
CA GLN A 146 4.89 -26.70 10.61
C GLN A 146 6.41 -26.41 10.52
N GLY A 147 7.08 -26.73 9.44
CA GLY A 147 8.53 -26.47 9.31
C GLY A 147 8.85 -25.14 8.64
N VAL A 148 8.16 -24.83 7.54
CA VAL A 148 8.41 -23.60 6.75
C VAL A 148 7.80 -22.38 7.43
N ALA A 149 6.60 -22.55 8.04
CA ALA A 149 5.93 -21.46 8.76
C ALA A 149 6.71 -20.98 9.99
N LEU A 150 7.42 -21.83 10.70
CA LEU A 150 8.27 -21.44 11.85
C LEU A 150 9.46 -20.60 11.39
N VAL A 151 10.13 -20.98 10.30
CA VAL A 151 11.26 -20.22 9.74
C VAL A 151 10.78 -18.86 9.24
N ASP A 152 9.62 -18.81 8.58
CA ASP A 152 9.04 -17.56 8.08
C ASP A 152 8.61 -16.65 9.25
N ILE A 153 7.94 -17.17 10.27
CA ILE A 153 7.55 -16.44 11.48
C ILE A 153 8.78 -15.90 12.22
N ILE A 154 9.79 -16.75 12.41
CA ILE A 154 11.06 -16.34 13.04
C ILE A 154 11.73 -15.25 12.19
N SER A 155 11.82 -15.47 10.87
CA SER A 155 12.40 -14.50 9.95
C SER A 155 11.67 -13.16 10.00
N VAL A 156 10.35 -13.14 9.90
CA VAL A 156 9.57 -11.89 9.98
C VAL A 156 9.71 -11.26 11.36
N THR A 157 9.66 -12.04 12.45
CA THR A 157 9.70 -11.51 13.82
C THR A 157 11.06 -10.89 14.15
N PHE A 158 12.16 -11.47 13.69
CA PHE A 158 13.50 -10.99 14.03
C PHE A 158 14.08 -10.06 12.96
N ILE A 159 13.89 -10.35 11.66
CA ILE A 159 14.46 -9.55 10.58
C ILE A 159 13.71 -8.23 10.42
N THR A 160 12.38 -8.22 10.53
CA THR A 160 11.56 -7.01 10.36
C THR A 160 12.00 -5.86 11.29
N PRO A 161 12.14 -6.05 12.61
CA PRO A 161 12.61 -4.98 13.48
C PRO A 161 14.03 -4.52 13.17
N ILE A 162 14.92 -5.45 12.78
CA ILE A 162 16.31 -5.12 12.39
C ILE A 162 16.28 -4.24 11.14
N VAL A 163 15.55 -4.63 10.12
CA VAL A 163 15.40 -3.85 8.87
C VAL A 163 14.80 -2.48 9.17
N ALA A 164 13.72 -2.44 9.96
CA ALA A 164 13.10 -1.18 10.37
C ALA A 164 14.07 -0.27 11.14
N PHE A 165 14.87 -0.84 12.04
CA PHE A 165 15.90 -0.11 12.77
C PHE A 165 16.91 0.57 11.85
N TYR A 166 17.50 -0.19 10.92
CA TYR A 166 18.48 0.36 9.99
C TYR A 166 17.85 1.38 9.03
N LEU A 167 16.65 1.13 8.54
CA LEU A 167 15.94 2.07 7.67
C LEU A 167 15.62 3.38 8.42
N LEU A 168 15.13 3.34 9.66
CA LEU A 168 14.84 4.54 10.45
C LEU A 168 16.11 5.29 10.83
N ARG A 169 17.20 4.57 11.17
CA ARG A 169 18.45 5.18 11.62
C ARG A 169 19.26 5.80 10.47
N ASP A 170 19.39 5.09 9.38
CA ASP A 170 20.36 5.41 8.33
C ASP A 170 19.71 5.99 7.06
N TRP A 171 18.39 6.24 7.07
CA TRP A 171 17.62 6.69 5.91
C TRP A 171 18.22 7.94 5.26
N ASP A 172 18.44 9.00 6.03
CA ASP A 172 18.94 10.27 5.51
C ASP A 172 20.34 10.13 4.94
N ARG A 173 21.17 9.29 5.57
CA ARG A 173 22.53 9.00 5.08
C ARG A 173 22.50 8.23 3.76
N MET A 174 21.59 7.26 3.63
CA MET A 174 21.39 6.49 2.42
C MET A 174 20.88 7.36 1.28
N VAL A 175 19.85 8.16 1.55
CA VAL A 175 19.28 9.12 0.58
C VAL A 175 20.35 10.15 0.17
N GLY A 176 21.11 10.70 1.11
CA GLY A 176 22.22 11.63 0.82
C GLY A 176 23.32 11.03 -0.04
N ALA A 177 23.66 9.75 0.17
CA ALA A 177 24.63 9.05 -0.66
C ALA A 177 24.11 8.87 -2.11
N ILE A 178 22.85 8.46 -2.27
CA ILE A 178 22.19 8.32 -3.58
C ILE A 178 22.10 9.68 -4.28
N ASP A 179 21.77 10.74 -3.55
CA ASP A 179 21.70 12.11 -4.05
C ASP A 179 23.04 12.57 -4.64
N GLY A 180 24.16 12.16 -4.00
CA GLY A 180 25.51 12.45 -4.49
C GLY A 180 25.84 11.83 -5.87
N TRP A 181 25.15 10.76 -6.26
CA TRP A 181 25.33 10.06 -7.53
C TRP A 181 24.44 10.58 -8.66
N LEU A 182 23.49 11.49 -8.36
CA LEU A 182 22.55 11.99 -9.36
C LEU A 182 23.24 12.87 -10.41
N PRO A 183 22.83 12.75 -11.70
CA PRO A 183 23.28 13.64 -12.77
C PRO A 183 22.86 15.09 -12.47
N ARG A 184 23.81 16.00 -12.37
CA ARG A 184 23.57 17.39 -11.93
C ARG A 184 22.48 18.13 -12.73
N GLN A 185 22.38 17.87 -14.04
CA GLN A 185 21.38 18.50 -14.91
C GLN A 185 19.94 18.07 -14.63
N GLN A 186 19.73 16.90 -14.04
CA GLN A 186 18.40 16.31 -13.78
C GLN A 186 18.14 16.11 -12.28
N ALA A 187 19.09 16.47 -11.42
CA ALA A 187 19.04 16.20 -9.98
C ALA A 187 17.76 16.76 -9.34
N ASP A 188 17.36 17.99 -9.66
CA ASP A 188 16.20 18.62 -9.06
C ASP A 188 14.89 17.93 -9.48
N THR A 189 14.75 17.55 -10.76
CA THR A 189 13.61 16.78 -11.23
C THR A 189 13.53 15.41 -10.56
N ILE A 190 14.67 14.71 -10.43
CA ILE A 190 14.72 13.38 -9.78
C ILE A 190 14.37 13.50 -8.30
N ARG A 191 14.89 14.51 -7.59
CA ARG A 191 14.55 14.80 -6.20
C ARG A 191 13.07 15.08 -5.99
N GLU A 192 12.47 15.85 -6.88
CA GLU A 192 11.04 16.16 -6.84
C GLU A 192 10.20 14.88 -6.99
N GLN A 193 10.52 14.04 -7.98
CA GLN A 193 9.82 12.77 -8.17
C GLN A 193 10.05 11.78 -7.01
N ALA A 194 11.27 11.71 -6.49
CA ALA A 194 11.58 10.88 -5.32
C ALA A 194 10.77 11.32 -4.08
N ARG A 195 10.65 12.63 -3.84
CA ARG A 195 9.81 13.17 -2.76
C ARG A 195 8.33 12.88 -2.99
N ALA A 196 7.84 12.99 -4.22
CA ALA A 196 6.45 12.65 -4.56
C ALA A 196 6.15 11.18 -4.31
N VAL A 197 7.07 10.27 -4.67
CA VAL A 197 6.98 8.83 -4.39
C VAL A 197 6.99 8.58 -2.89
N ASP A 198 7.94 9.15 -2.16
CA ASP A 198 8.07 8.99 -0.71
C ASP A 198 6.82 9.47 0.03
N THR A 199 6.32 10.67 -0.30
CA THR A 199 5.09 11.22 0.30
C THR A 199 3.88 10.34 0.01
N THR A 200 3.80 9.77 -1.20
CA THR A 200 2.70 8.88 -1.59
C THR A 200 2.76 7.56 -0.82
N LEU A 201 3.94 6.95 -0.73
CA LEU A 201 4.15 5.70 0.02
C LEU A 201 3.90 5.88 1.52
N ALA A 202 4.47 6.93 2.12
CA ALA A 202 4.28 7.25 3.52
C ALA A 202 2.80 7.50 3.85
N GLY A 203 2.12 8.28 3.00
CA GLY A 203 0.69 8.54 3.12
C GLY A 203 -0.15 7.27 2.99
N PHE A 204 0.17 6.40 2.03
CA PHE A 204 -0.51 5.12 1.85
C PHE A 204 -0.34 4.20 3.05
N VAL A 205 0.90 3.94 3.49
CA VAL A 205 1.17 3.00 4.59
C VAL A 205 0.51 3.47 5.89
N ARG A 206 0.65 4.76 6.25
CA ARG A 206 0.06 5.33 7.45
C ARG A 206 -1.47 5.36 7.37
N GLY A 207 -2.00 5.76 6.22
CA GLY A 207 -3.44 5.78 5.97
C GLY A 207 -4.05 4.39 6.08
N GLN A 208 -3.46 3.42 5.39
CA GLN A 208 -3.96 2.04 5.37
C GLN A 208 -3.86 1.36 6.74
N ALA A 209 -2.77 1.57 7.48
CA ALA A 209 -2.67 1.08 8.86
C ALA A 209 -3.77 1.65 9.75
N THR A 210 -4.08 2.94 9.61
CA THR A 210 -5.16 3.58 10.37
C THR A 210 -6.54 3.05 9.97
N VAL A 211 -6.77 2.81 8.67
CA VAL A 211 -8.01 2.17 8.17
C VAL A 211 -8.16 0.77 8.75
N CYS A 212 -7.11 -0.07 8.71
CA CYS A 212 -7.13 -1.41 9.27
C CYS A 212 -7.47 -1.41 10.77
N LEU A 213 -6.86 -0.52 11.54
CA LEU A 213 -7.14 -0.38 12.97
C LEU A 213 -8.58 0.08 13.23
N ALA A 214 -9.04 1.10 12.51
CA ALA A 214 -10.39 1.64 12.68
C ALA A 214 -11.46 0.60 12.32
N LEU A 215 -11.33 -0.05 11.15
CA LEU A 215 -12.28 -1.07 10.70
C LEU A 215 -12.21 -2.33 11.57
N GLY A 216 -10.99 -2.78 11.92
CA GLY A 216 -10.81 -3.95 12.77
C GLY A 216 -11.43 -3.75 14.16
N SER A 217 -11.21 -2.58 14.76
CA SER A 217 -11.84 -2.22 16.04
C SER A 217 -13.37 -2.11 15.91
N PHE A 218 -13.84 -1.45 14.85
CA PHE A 218 -15.27 -1.28 14.61
C PHE A 218 -15.97 -2.64 14.42
N TYR A 219 -15.47 -3.50 13.52
CA TYR A 219 -16.06 -4.80 13.28
C TYR A 219 -15.97 -5.71 14.51
N ALA A 220 -14.82 -5.73 15.21
CA ALA A 220 -14.66 -6.52 16.41
C ALA A 220 -15.67 -6.15 17.50
N ILE A 221 -15.85 -4.84 17.74
CA ILE A 221 -16.78 -4.34 18.76
C ILE A 221 -18.24 -4.54 18.28
N ALA A 222 -18.58 -4.15 17.07
CA ALA A 222 -19.95 -4.19 16.58
C ALA A 222 -20.48 -5.64 16.47
N LEU A 223 -19.67 -6.58 15.96
CA LEU A 223 -20.06 -7.98 15.84
C LEU A 223 -20.19 -8.64 17.23
N SER A 224 -19.28 -8.32 18.17
CA SER A 224 -19.36 -8.82 19.55
C SER A 224 -20.61 -8.27 20.26
N LEU A 225 -20.95 -6.99 20.08
CA LEU A 225 -22.17 -6.39 20.65
C LEU A 225 -23.44 -6.95 20.02
N ALA A 226 -23.40 -7.32 18.73
CA ALA A 226 -24.49 -8.03 18.07
C ALA A 226 -24.67 -9.47 18.60
N GLY A 227 -23.77 -9.95 19.48
CA GLY A 227 -23.82 -11.28 20.05
C GLY A 227 -23.39 -12.37 19.07
N LEU A 228 -22.60 -12.02 18.04
CA LEU A 228 -22.08 -13.00 17.09
C LEU A 228 -20.94 -13.79 17.74
N ASP A 229 -21.03 -15.12 17.75
CA ASP A 229 -19.95 -15.99 18.15
C ASP A 229 -18.72 -15.72 17.27
N PHE A 230 -17.55 -15.67 17.89
CA PHE A 230 -16.29 -15.33 17.19
C PHE A 230 -16.25 -13.88 16.59
N GLY A 231 -17.21 -13.03 16.92
CA GLY A 231 -17.30 -11.66 16.37
C GLY A 231 -16.02 -10.86 16.55
N LEU A 232 -15.33 -11.03 17.69
CA LEU A 232 -14.04 -10.38 17.95
C LEU A 232 -12.96 -10.84 16.95
N ILE A 233 -12.79 -12.16 16.78
CA ILE A 233 -11.77 -12.72 15.87
C ILE A 233 -12.06 -12.32 14.44
N VAL A 234 -13.30 -12.54 14.00
CA VAL A 234 -13.69 -12.24 12.62
C VAL A 234 -13.54 -10.75 12.34
N GLY A 235 -13.92 -9.89 13.27
CA GLY A 235 -13.77 -8.44 13.14
C GLY A 235 -12.31 -8.01 13.04
N MET A 236 -11.45 -8.54 13.92
CA MET A 236 -10.01 -8.24 13.88
C MET A 236 -9.33 -8.73 12.60
N ILE A 237 -9.62 -9.96 12.18
CA ILE A 237 -9.08 -10.54 10.95
C ILE A 237 -9.57 -9.74 9.74
N SER A 238 -10.86 -9.39 9.69
CA SER A 238 -11.43 -8.55 8.63
C SER A 238 -10.72 -7.19 8.54
N GLY A 239 -10.49 -6.53 9.67
CA GLY A 239 -9.76 -5.26 9.72
C GLY A 239 -8.31 -5.41 9.28
N LEU A 240 -7.62 -6.45 9.68
CA LEU A 240 -6.25 -6.71 9.24
C LEU A 240 -6.18 -7.01 7.73
N LEU A 241 -7.09 -7.84 7.23
CA LEU A 241 -7.19 -8.17 5.81
C LEU A 241 -7.65 -6.97 4.96
N SER A 242 -8.27 -5.93 5.55
CA SER A 242 -8.62 -4.67 4.87
C SER A 242 -7.38 -3.89 4.41
N PHE A 243 -6.18 -4.31 4.79
CA PHE A 243 -4.94 -3.83 4.14
C PHE A 243 -4.98 -4.08 2.62
N ILE A 244 -5.61 -5.16 2.20
CA ILE A 244 -5.87 -5.47 0.78
C ILE A 244 -7.29 -5.02 0.46
N PRO A 245 -7.48 -4.02 -0.45
CA PRO A 245 -8.79 -3.50 -0.79
C PRO A 245 -9.79 -4.60 -1.16
N PHE A 246 -11.00 -4.50 -0.68
CA PHE A 246 -12.11 -5.44 -0.88
C PHE A 246 -11.97 -6.81 -0.22
N VAL A 247 -10.76 -7.31 0.03
CA VAL A 247 -10.54 -8.66 0.57
C VAL A 247 -11.01 -8.75 2.01
N GLY A 248 -10.62 -7.79 2.86
CA GLY A 248 -10.98 -7.81 4.29
C GLY A 248 -12.48 -7.78 4.52
N SER A 249 -13.19 -6.89 3.84
CA SER A 249 -14.64 -6.78 3.96
C SER A 249 -15.39 -7.97 3.37
N LEU A 250 -14.94 -8.51 2.22
CA LEU A 250 -15.57 -9.68 1.60
C LEU A 250 -15.42 -10.92 2.47
N VAL A 251 -14.19 -11.21 2.91
CA VAL A 251 -13.91 -12.38 3.76
C VAL A 251 -14.64 -12.25 5.10
N GLY A 252 -14.57 -11.07 5.72
CA GLY A 252 -15.27 -10.81 6.97
C GLY A 252 -16.78 -10.90 6.85
N PHE A 253 -17.36 -10.35 5.80
CA PHE A 253 -18.78 -10.44 5.51
C PHE A 253 -19.23 -11.89 5.32
N CYS A 254 -18.56 -12.64 4.45
CA CYS A 254 -18.90 -14.04 4.20
C CYS A 254 -18.78 -14.91 5.48
N ALA A 255 -17.70 -14.71 6.25
CA ALA A 255 -17.52 -15.44 7.51
C ALA A 255 -18.59 -15.07 8.55
N SER A 256 -18.83 -13.76 8.77
CA SER A 256 -19.80 -13.29 9.76
C SER A 256 -21.24 -13.67 9.41
N VAL A 257 -21.63 -13.52 8.15
CA VAL A 257 -22.98 -13.93 7.70
C VAL A 257 -23.14 -15.44 7.77
N GLY A 258 -22.10 -16.21 7.40
CA GLY A 258 -22.11 -17.67 7.53
C GLY A 258 -22.30 -18.13 8.98
N ILE A 259 -21.58 -17.52 9.92
CA ILE A 259 -21.74 -17.81 11.36
C ILE A 259 -23.13 -17.39 11.84
N ALA A 260 -23.59 -16.19 11.46
CA ALA A 260 -24.88 -15.66 11.86
C ALA A 260 -26.06 -16.54 11.40
N LEU A 261 -26.01 -17.06 10.18
CA LEU A 261 -27.02 -17.98 9.64
C LEU A 261 -27.07 -19.32 10.38
N PHE A 262 -25.91 -19.76 10.89
CA PHE A 262 -25.84 -20.97 11.70
C PHE A 262 -26.28 -20.74 13.15
N GLN A 263 -25.91 -19.59 13.73
CA GLN A 263 -26.09 -19.28 15.16
C GLN A 263 -27.50 -18.76 15.48
N PHE A 264 -28.05 -17.93 14.60
CA PHE A 264 -29.31 -17.24 14.87
C PHE A 264 -30.48 -17.89 14.11
N ASP A 265 -31.52 -18.27 14.82
CA ASP A 265 -32.78 -18.71 14.22
C ASP A 265 -33.58 -17.55 13.62
N GLU A 266 -33.31 -16.32 14.09
CA GLU A 266 -34.02 -15.12 13.74
C GLU A 266 -33.30 -14.33 12.63
N LEU A 267 -33.90 -14.23 11.43
CA LEU A 267 -33.31 -13.54 10.27
C LEU A 267 -32.99 -12.06 10.51
N TRP A 268 -33.70 -11.38 11.44
CA TRP A 268 -33.40 -9.99 11.74
C TRP A 268 -32.02 -9.78 12.37
N ARG A 269 -31.53 -10.75 13.16
CA ARG A 269 -30.14 -10.73 13.71
C ARG A 269 -29.10 -10.90 12.63
N VAL A 270 -29.35 -11.76 11.65
CA VAL A 270 -28.53 -11.85 10.45
C VAL A 270 -28.52 -10.51 9.71
N GLY A 271 -29.68 -9.85 9.63
CA GLY A 271 -29.82 -8.50 9.06
C GLY A 271 -28.95 -7.45 9.77
N ILE A 272 -28.81 -7.52 11.10
CA ILE A 272 -27.89 -6.64 11.85
C ILE A 272 -26.43 -6.87 11.42
N VAL A 273 -25.98 -8.13 11.33
CA VAL A 273 -24.62 -8.47 10.92
C VAL A 273 -24.34 -7.94 9.50
N VAL A 274 -25.28 -8.15 8.58
CA VAL A 274 -25.21 -7.58 7.22
C VAL A 274 -25.12 -6.05 7.28
N GLY A 275 -25.97 -5.40 8.09
CA GLY A 275 -25.99 -3.95 8.28
C GLY A 275 -24.65 -3.39 8.80
N ILE A 276 -24.00 -4.10 9.73
CA ILE A 276 -22.67 -3.73 10.26
C ILE A 276 -21.64 -3.65 9.13
N PHE A 277 -21.61 -4.65 8.24
CA PHE A 277 -20.66 -4.64 7.12
C PHE A 277 -20.99 -3.56 6.09
N PHE A 278 -22.26 -3.36 5.74
CA PHE A 278 -22.66 -2.27 4.84
C PHE A 278 -22.31 -0.89 5.41
N PHE A 279 -22.53 -0.69 6.71
CA PHE A 279 -22.15 0.55 7.38
C PHE A 279 -20.64 0.73 7.38
N GLY A 280 -19.86 -0.32 7.73
CA GLY A 280 -18.41 -0.29 7.70
C GLY A 280 -17.87 0.05 6.31
N GLN A 281 -18.44 -0.57 5.25
CA GLN A 281 -18.08 -0.27 3.86
C GLN A 281 -18.42 1.15 3.46
N ALA A 282 -19.59 1.66 3.87
CA ALA A 282 -19.95 3.05 3.62
C ALA A 282 -19.01 4.03 4.30
N VAL A 283 -18.60 3.76 5.54
CA VAL A 283 -17.61 4.57 6.28
C VAL A 283 -16.22 4.46 5.64
N GLU A 284 -15.79 3.25 5.26
CA GLU A 284 -14.53 3.03 4.57
C GLU A 284 -14.45 3.82 3.26
N GLY A 285 -15.44 3.64 2.37
CA GLY A 285 -15.41 4.22 1.04
C GLY A 285 -15.65 5.73 1.01
N ASN A 286 -16.49 6.28 1.91
CA ASN A 286 -16.87 7.69 1.87
C ASN A 286 -16.10 8.56 2.87
N VAL A 287 -15.51 7.97 3.92
CA VAL A 287 -14.85 8.76 4.99
C VAL A 287 -13.40 8.36 5.17
N LEU A 288 -13.12 7.08 5.44
CA LEU A 288 -11.77 6.65 5.81
C LEU A 288 -10.82 6.72 4.62
N THR A 289 -11.19 6.11 3.50
CA THR A 289 -10.33 6.08 2.31
C THR A 289 -10.03 7.50 1.79
N PRO A 290 -11.00 8.40 1.56
CA PRO A 290 -10.71 9.75 1.11
C PRO A 290 -9.89 10.58 2.09
N LYS A 291 -10.14 10.47 3.39
CA LYS A 291 -9.43 11.27 4.41
C LYS A 291 -8.04 10.73 4.74
N LEU A 292 -7.85 9.43 4.79
CA LEU A 292 -6.63 8.80 5.30
C LEU A 292 -5.68 8.37 4.20
N VAL A 293 -6.19 7.79 3.12
CA VAL A 293 -5.41 7.38 1.96
C VAL A 293 -5.38 8.50 0.92
N GLY A 294 -6.53 9.18 0.75
CA GLY A 294 -6.70 10.38 -0.07
C GLY A 294 -6.55 10.14 -1.57
N ASP A 295 -6.64 11.23 -2.33
CA ASP A 295 -6.37 11.26 -3.78
C ASP A 295 -4.89 11.02 -4.13
N LYS A 296 -4.05 10.74 -3.12
CA LYS A 296 -2.59 10.61 -3.28
C LYS A 296 -2.22 9.43 -4.18
N VAL A 297 -3.00 8.38 -4.22
CA VAL A 297 -2.77 7.25 -5.12
C VAL A 297 -3.35 7.52 -6.50
N GLY A 298 -4.52 8.19 -6.58
CA GLY A 298 -5.14 8.67 -7.82
C GLY A 298 -5.30 7.60 -8.92
N LEU A 299 -5.49 6.34 -8.53
CA LEU A 299 -5.63 5.22 -9.46
C LEU A 299 -7.10 4.90 -9.69
N HIS A 300 -7.47 4.69 -10.96
CA HIS A 300 -8.79 4.17 -11.30
C HIS A 300 -8.96 2.74 -10.73
N PRO A 301 -10.14 2.34 -10.19
CA PRO A 301 -10.35 1.03 -9.58
C PRO A 301 -9.91 -0.16 -10.43
N VAL A 302 -10.01 -0.07 -11.75
CA VAL A 302 -9.56 -1.11 -12.68
C VAL A 302 -8.05 -1.37 -12.55
N TRP A 303 -7.24 -0.31 -12.37
CA TRP A 303 -5.79 -0.46 -12.17
C TRP A 303 -5.45 -1.08 -10.82
N VAL A 304 -6.28 -0.85 -9.80
CA VAL A 304 -6.16 -1.49 -8.49
C VAL A 304 -6.36 -3.00 -8.62
N ILE A 305 -7.44 -3.42 -9.28
CA ILE A 305 -7.73 -4.84 -9.52
C ILE A 305 -6.61 -5.48 -10.35
N PHE A 306 -6.18 -4.80 -11.43
CA PHE A 306 -5.08 -5.28 -12.26
C PHE A 306 -3.77 -5.44 -11.45
N ALA A 307 -3.42 -4.45 -10.62
CA ALA A 307 -2.23 -4.52 -9.79
C ALA A 307 -2.28 -5.67 -8.78
N LEU A 308 -3.44 -5.90 -8.14
CA LEU A 308 -3.65 -7.03 -7.21
C LEU A 308 -3.49 -8.37 -7.93
N MET A 309 -4.10 -8.53 -9.11
CA MET A 309 -3.98 -9.76 -9.90
C MET A 309 -2.55 -9.99 -10.40
N ALA A 310 -1.92 -8.95 -10.95
CA ALA A 310 -0.54 -9.04 -11.43
C ALA A 310 0.46 -9.30 -10.29
N GLY A 311 0.32 -8.59 -9.16
CA GLY A 311 1.13 -8.80 -7.98
C GLY A 311 0.99 -10.22 -7.44
N GLY A 312 -0.24 -10.70 -7.32
CA GLY A 312 -0.55 -12.06 -6.88
C GLY A 312 0.05 -13.14 -7.79
N ALA A 313 -0.06 -12.96 -9.12
CA ALA A 313 0.49 -13.90 -10.09
C ALA A 313 2.03 -13.94 -10.08
N LEU A 314 2.70 -12.78 -9.89
CA LEU A 314 4.16 -12.68 -9.95
C LEU A 314 4.85 -13.08 -8.64
N PHE A 315 4.32 -12.63 -7.50
CA PHE A 315 4.98 -12.72 -6.19
C PHE A 315 4.10 -13.36 -5.10
N GLY A 316 2.94 -13.93 -5.46
CA GLY A 316 2.02 -14.54 -4.50
C GLY A 316 1.49 -13.54 -3.48
N PHE A 317 1.39 -13.95 -2.20
CA PHE A 317 0.84 -13.11 -1.12
C PHE A 317 1.60 -11.79 -0.93
N VAL A 318 2.94 -11.83 -0.97
CA VAL A 318 3.77 -10.61 -0.86
C VAL A 318 3.50 -9.66 -2.02
N GLY A 319 3.26 -10.19 -3.23
CA GLY A 319 2.89 -9.40 -4.40
C GLY A 319 1.55 -8.71 -4.26
N VAL A 320 0.55 -9.38 -3.69
CA VAL A 320 -0.76 -8.76 -3.38
C VAL A 320 -0.59 -7.64 -2.34
N LEU A 321 0.21 -7.86 -1.31
CA LEU A 321 0.48 -6.87 -0.27
C LEU A 321 1.17 -5.62 -0.83
N LEU A 322 2.13 -5.82 -1.76
CA LEU A 322 2.87 -4.74 -2.42
C LEU A 322 2.14 -4.11 -3.60
N ALA A 323 1.06 -4.72 -4.08
CA ALA A 323 0.38 -4.30 -5.30
C ALA A 323 -0.01 -2.82 -5.27
N MET A 324 -0.61 -2.36 -4.17
CA MET A 324 -1.04 -0.97 -4.01
C MET A 324 0.13 0.01 -3.88
N PRO A 325 1.13 -0.19 -3.01
CA PRO A 325 2.32 0.65 -2.97
C PRO A 325 3.03 0.76 -4.32
N VAL A 326 3.25 -0.38 -5.00
CA VAL A 326 3.91 -0.40 -6.32
C VAL A 326 3.08 0.32 -7.37
N ALA A 327 1.76 0.08 -7.42
CA ALA A 327 0.86 0.78 -8.33
C ALA A 327 0.84 2.29 -8.08
N ALA A 328 0.91 2.72 -6.83
CA ALA A 328 1.00 4.13 -6.45
C ALA A 328 2.29 4.78 -6.98
N VAL A 329 3.43 4.12 -6.82
CA VAL A 329 4.73 4.56 -7.38
C VAL A 329 4.66 4.64 -8.90
N ILE A 330 4.16 3.58 -9.56
CA ILE A 330 3.98 3.58 -11.02
C ILE A 330 3.07 4.74 -11.44
N GLY A 331 1.99 5.00 -10.71
CA GLY A 331 1.06 6.10 -10.97
C GLY A 331 1.73 7.48 -10.91
N VAL A 332 2.63 7.72 -9.94
CA VAL A 332 3.43 8.95 -9.85
C VAL A 332 4.33 9.08 -11.08
N LEU A 333 5.08 8.03 -11.42
CA LEU A 333 6.02 8.03 -12.54
C LEU A 333 5.32 8.18 -13.90
N VAL A 334 4.17 7.52 -14.08
CA VAL A 334 3.37 7.62 -15.31
C VAL A 334 2.80 9.03 -15.47
N ARG A 335 2.26 9.63 -14.41
CA ARG A 335 1.81 11.04 -14.46
C ARG A 335 2.93 11.97 -14.86
N PHE A 336 4.09 11.83 -14.23
CA PHE A 336 5.28 12.60 -14.60
C PHE A 336 5.66 12.41 -16.08
N ALA A 337 5.71 11.16 -16.55
CA ALA A 337 6.05 10.86 -17.94
C ALA A 337 5.04 11.46 -18.93
N ILE A 338 3.73 11.39 -18.63
CA ILE A 338 2.67 11.99 -19.45
C ILE A 338 2.81 13.51 -19.49
N THR A 339 2.99 14.18 -18.33
CA THR A 339 3.19 15.63 -18.28
C THR A 339 4.41 16.03 -19.13
N ARG A 340 5.52 15.32 -18.94
CA ARG A 340 6.74 15.58 -19.71
C ARG A 340 6.57 15.35 -21.22
N TYR A 341 5.75 14.35 -21.61
CA TYR A 341 5.42 14.10 -23.00
C TYR A 341 4.56 15.22 -23.58
N LEU A 342 3.51 15.65 -22.85
CA LEU A 342 2.63 16.74 -23.29
C LEU A 342 3.35 18.07 -23.44
N ASP A 343 4.37 18.33 -22.62
CA ASP A 343 5.20 19.54 -22.70
C ASP A 343 6.31 19.45 -23.77
N SER A 344 6.46 18.29 -24.42
CA SER A 344 7.54 18.05 -25.36
C SER A 344 7.22 18.55 -26.78
N SER A 345 8.28 18.84 -27.54
CA SER A 345 8.17 19.12 -28.96
C SER A 345 7.62 17.96 -29.80
N LEU A 346 7.64 16.74 -29.26
CA LEU A 346 7.03 15.56 -29.88
C LEU A 346 5.49 15.66 -29.93
N TYR A 347 4.89 16.29 -28.91
CA TYR A 347 3.44 16.47 -28.83
C TYR A 347 3.00 17.75 -29.56
N HIS A 348 3.70 18.88 -29.34
CA HIS A 348 3.33 20.17 -29.92
C HIS A 348 3.85 20.39 -31.38
N GLY A 349 4.69 19.47 -31.86
CA GLY A 349 5.36 19.66 -33.14
C GLY A 349 6.51 20.71 -33.11
N PRO A 350 7.21 20.93 -34.19
CA PRO A 350 8.24 21.96 -34.25
C PRO A 350 7.61 23.35 -34.05
N LEU A 351 8.20 24.13 -33.15
CA LEU A 351 7.81 25.53 -32.96
C LEU A 351 7.79 26.23 -34.32
N PRO A 352 6.75 27.04 -34.65
CA PRO A 352 6.80 27.90 -35.83
C PRO A 352 8.07 28.74 -35.77
N PRO A 353 8.73 28.95 -36.92
CA PRO A 353 9.92 29.81 -36.95
C PRO A 353 9.61 31.15 -36.28
N ALA A 354 10.49 31.58 -35.41
CA ALA A 354 10.33 32.87 -34.77
C ALA A 354 10.06 33.92 -35.86
N PRO A 355 9.09 34.82 -35.68
CA PRO A 355 8.87 35.91 -36.62
C PRO A 355 10.22 36.60 -36.85
N PRO A 356 10.55 36.97 -38.11
CA PRO A 356 11.79 37.69 -38.38
C PRO A 356 11.83 38.87 -37.42
N CYS A 357 12.98 39.05 -36.74
CA CYS A 357 13.17 40.24 -35.92
C CYS A 357 12.76 41.42 -36.76
N PRO A 358 11.88 42.31 -36.28
CA PRO A 358 11.64 43.57 -37.01
C PRO A 358 13.01 44.14 -37.29
N ASP A 359 13.30 44.37 -38.59
CA ASP A 359 14.47 45.16 -38.96
C ASP A 359 14.32 46.47 -38.19
N LEU A 360 14.95 46.54 -37.03
CA LEU A 360 15.24 47.81 -36.40
C LEU A 360 16.18 48.45 -37.41
N GLY A 361 15.54 49.17 -38.37
CA GLY A 361 16.24 49.89 -39.40
C GLY A 361 17.46 50.54 -38.76
N ALA A 362 18.58 50.41 -39.42
CA ALA A 362 19.83 50.98 -38.98
C ALA A 362 19.70 52.51 -38.97
N ASP A 363 18.79 53.03 -38.16
CA ASP A 363 18.90 54.46 -37.79
C ASP A 363 20.12 54.53 -36.86
N PRO A 364 21.13 55.26 -37.25
CA PRO A 364 22.31 55.48 -36.45
C PRO A 364 21.82 56.03 -35.11
N LEU A 365 22.16 55.33 -34.02
CA LEU A 365 21.92 55.78 -32.64
C LEU A 365 22.24 57.30 -32.62
N PRO A 366 21.29 58.13 -32.14
CA PRO A 366 21.58 59.53 -31.97
C PRO A 366 22.85 59.68 -31.13
N ALA A 367 23.81 60.42 -31.63
CA ALA A 367 25.07 60.68 -30.96
C ALA A 367 24.76 61.05 -29.48
N ASN A 368 25.31 60.34 -28.54
CA ASN A 368 25.14 60.63 -27.14
C ASN A 368 25.69 62.00 -26.81
N PRO A 369 24.86 62.99 -26.49
CA PRO A 369 25.32 64.35 -26.22
C PRO A 369 26.08 64.51 -24.88
N ALA A 370 26.23 63.37 -24.13
CA ALA A 370 26.87 63.31 -22.80
C ALA A 370 28.40 63.04 -22.88
N ALA A 371 28.98 62.96 -24.08
CA ALA A 371 30.45 62.73 -24.22
C ALA A 371 31.31 63.97 -24.17
N GLU A 372 30.71 65.13 -24.08
CA GLU A 372 31.45 66.38 -23.86
C GLU A 372 31.29 66.85 -22.43
N GLY A 373 32.33 66.70 -21.65
CA GLY A 373 32.59 67.45 -20.41
C GLY A 373 32.08 66.88 -19.11
N THR A 374 32.69 65.83 -18.62
CA THR A 374 32.72 65.63 -17.16
C THR A 374 34.15 65.39 -16.68
N ASP A 375 34.70 66.49 -16.19
CA ASP A 375 35.93 66.59 -15.42
C ASP A 375 35.93 65.62 -14.26
N LEU A 376 36.87 64.68 -14.25
CA LEU A 376 37.07 63.74 -13.22
C LEU A 376 37.59 64.39 -11.94
N ARG A 377 36.70 64.98 -11.12
CA ARG A 377 37.04 65.35 -9.75
C ARG A 377 36.99 64.02 -8.88
N ARG A 378 38.14 63.69 -8.31
CA ARG A 378 38.32 62.62 -7.33
C ARG A 378 37.35 62.82 -6.15
N PRO A 379 36.69 61.80 -5.68
CA PRO A 379 36.00 61.84 -4.40
C PRO A 379 37.02 61.80 -3.25
N ALA A 380 37.04 62.87 -2.45
CA ALA A 380 37.72 62.89 -1.16
C ALA A 380 36.86 62.24 -0.09
N ASP A 381 37.54 61.46 0.75
CA ASP A 381 37.26 61.18 2.15
C ASP A 381 35.83 60.82 2.59
N ILE A 382 35.59 59.55 2.86
CA ILE A 382 34.50 59.06 3.72
C ILE A 382 35.11 58.75 5.10
N PRO A 383 34.68 59.42 6.19
CA PRO A 383 35.13 59.08 7.55
C PRO A 383 34.42 57.81 8.06
N ALA A 384 35.18 56.95 8.77
CA ALA A 384 34.69 55.82 9.53
C ALA A 384 33.73 56.29 10.64
N ALA A 385 32.62 55.65 10.80
CA ALA A 385 31.70 55.80 11.92
C ALA A 385 31.79 54.59 12.83
N PRO A 386 31.48 54.74 14.16
CA PRO A 386 31.88 53.92 15.28
C PRO A 386 31.19 52.55 15.40
#